data_f41f891b687625a2e61db099c1abcbf2
#
_entry.id   f41f891b687625a2e61db099c1abcbf2
#
_cell.length_a   1.000
_cell.length_b   1.000
_cell.length_c   1.000
_cell.angle_alpha   90.00
_cell.angle_beta   90.00
_cell.angle_gamma   90.00
#
_symmetry.space_group_name_H-M   'P 1'
#
loop_
_entity.id
_entity.type
_entity.pdbx_description
1 polymer ?
#
loop_
_entity_poly.entity_id
_entity_poly.type
_entity_poly.pdbx_seq_one_letter_code
_entity_poly.pdbx_strand_id
1 'polypeptide(L)'
;MKKINTLEISAKRWFQKSYGNTYHVVKVVVNGEEVVASDISYGYDNHFLTTAADLLRAKGDEVPEDNAKAYSMMTKFPYTVEDVKRKKDLIF
;
A
#
# COMPACT_ATOMS: atom_id res chain seq x y z
N MET A 1 18.91 1.69 -8.78
CA MET A 1 17.56 1.93 -8.23
C MET A 1 16.78 2.81 -9.18
N LYS A 2 15.51 2.48 -9.39
CA LYS A 2 14.61 3.27 -10.22
C LYS A 2 14.09 4.48 -9.47
N LYS A 3 14.12 5.63 -10.13
CA LYS A 3 13.54 6.84 -9.57
C LYS A 3 12.02 6.84 -9.76
N ILE A 4 11.28 7.17 -8.70
CA ILE A 4 9.83 7.31 -8.74
C ILE A 4 9.49 8.77 -9.04
N ASN A 5 8.88 9.02 -10.21
CA ASN A 5 8.45 10.36 -10.60
C ASN A 5 6.97 10.58 -10.26
N THR A 6 6.11 9.61 -10.56
CA THR A 6 4.71 9.64 -10.21
C THR A 6 4.30 8.32 -9.57
N LEU A 7 3.32 8.37 -8.68
CA LEU A 7 2.84 7.19 -7.97
C LEU A 7 1.37 7.39 -7.64
N GLU A 8 0.56 6.40 -8.00
CA GLU A 8 -0.83 6.33 -7.59
C GLU A 8 -1.01 5.11 -6.70
N ILE A 9 -1.60 5.32 -5.52
CA ILE A 9 -1.76 4.29 -4.51
C ILE A 9 -3.26 4.05 -4.30
N SER A 10 -3.68 2.80 -4.42
CA SER A 10 -5.06 2.40 -4.14
C SER A 10 -5.04 1.26 -3.14
N ALA A 11 -5.89 1.35 -2.12
CA ALA A 11 -5.94 0.33 -1.07
C ALA A 11 -7.37 -0.06 -0.76
N LYS A 12 -7.53 -1.29 -0.25
CA LYS A 12 -8.79 -1.77 0.32
C LYS A 12 -8.49 -2.28 1.71
N ARG A 13 -9.36 -1.98 2.68
CA ARG A 13 -9.24 -2.43 4.07
C ARG A 13 -10.48 -3.21 4.47
N TRP A 14 -10.27 -4.22 5.30
CA TRP A 14 -11.34 -5.01 5.87
C TRP A 14 -11.11 -5.17 7.38
N PHE A 15 -12.10 -4.79 8.17
CA PHE A 15 -12.08 -4.97 9.61
C PHE A 15 -12.76 -6.27 9.99
N GLN A 16 -11.98 -7.22 10.56
CA GLN A 16 -12.49 -8.51 11.04
C GLN A 16 -13.06 -8.33 12.45
N LYS A 17 -14.36 -8.18 12.54
CA LYS A 17 -15.04 -7.90 13.83
C LYS A 17 -14.82 -8.97 14.87
N SER A 18 -14.75 -10.24 14.45
CA SER A 18 -14.60 -11.39 15.35
C SER A 18 -13.33 -11.31 16.20
N TYR A 19 -12.25 -10.79 15.66
CA TYR A 19 -10.94 -10.72 16.31
C TYR A 19 -10.43 -9.30 16.48
N GLY A 20 -11.14 -8.30 15.98
CA GLY A 20 -10.72 -6.91 16.07
C GLY A 20 -9.48 -6.56 15.26
N ASN A 21 -9.20 -7.30 14.19
CA ASN A 21 -8.04 -7.09 13.33
C ASN A 21 -8.43 -6.41 12.02
N THR A 22 -7.55 -5.57 11.50
CA THR A 22 -7.72 -4.94 10.19
C THR A 22 -6.69 -5.48 9.22
N TYR A 23 -7.16 -5.87 8.04
CA TYR A 23 -6.32 -6.34 6.94
C TYR A 23 -6.47 -5.43 5.74
N HIS A 24 -5.47 -5.41 4.88
CA HIS A 24 -5.50 -4.57 3.69
C HIS A 24 -4.79 -5.22 2.50
N VAL A 25 -5.14 -4.74 1.32
CA VAL A 25 -4.36 -4.95 0.09
C VAL A 25 -4.09 -3.57 -0.50
N VAL A 26 -2.98 -3.43 -1.20
CA VAL A 26 -2.62 -2.18 -1.85
C VAL A 26 -2.13 -2.45 -3.27
N LYS A 27 -2.50 -1.55 -4.16
CA LYS A 27 -2.03 -1.54 -5.54
C LYS A 27 -1.37 -0.19 -5.81
N VAL A 28 -0.21 -0.21 -6.47
CA VAL A 28 0.49 1.02 -6.85
C VAL A 28 0.72 1.04 -8.35
N VAL A 29 0.56 2.22 -8.95
CA VAL A 29 0.91 2.46 -10.35
C VAL A 29 2.10 3.41 -10.35
N VAL A 30 3.24 2.92 -10.82
CA VAL A 30 4.52 3.63 -10.77
C VAL A 30 4.81 4.24 -12.12
N ASN A 31 5.05 5.56 -12.14
CA ASN A 31 5.38 6.31 -13.35
C ASN A 31 4.37 6.13 -14.48
N GLY A 32 3.11 5.87 -14.13
CA GLY A 32 2.02 5.70 -15.08
C GLY A 32 2.02 4.40 -15.90
N GLU A 33 3.00 3.52 -15.69
CA GLU A 33 3.17 2.34 -16.53
C GLU A 33 3.15 1.03 -15.75
N GLU A 34 3.88 0.97 -14.64
CA GLU A 34 4.09 -0.27 -13.91
C GLU A 34 3.10 -0.42 -12.79
N VAL A 35 2.41 -1.56 -12.73
CA VAL A 35 1.41 -1.87 -11.72
C VAL A 35 1.90 -3.00 -10.83
N VAL A 36 1.90 -2.77 -9.52
CA VAL A 36 2.28 -3.79 -8.53
C VAL A 36 1.21 -3.84 -7.46
N ALA A 37 0.82 -5.05 -7.05
CA ALA A 37 -0.18 -5.25 -6.00
C ALA A 37 0.37 -6.15 -4.90
N SER A 38 -0.07 -5.89 -3.66
CA SER A 38 0.31 -6.73 -2.53
C SER A 38 -0.64 -7.91 -2.35
N ASP A 39 -0.16 -8.92 -1.61
CA ASP A 39 -1.04 -9.90 -0.98
C ASP A 39 -1.76 -9.25 0.21
N ILE A 40 -2.73 -9.98 0.79
CA ILE A 40 -3.43 -9.52 1.98
C ILE A 40 -2.42 -9.40 3.14
N SER A 41 -2.36 -8.22 3.76
CA SER A 41 -1.44 -7.91 4.83
C SER A 41 -2.19 -7.42 6.07
N TYR A 42 -1.67 -7.71 7.26
CA TYR A 42 -2.20 -7.22 8.51
C TYR A 42 -1.72 -5.79 8.77
N GLY A 43 -2.63 -4.91 9.13
CA GLY A 43 -2.30 -3.53 9.48
C GLY A 43 -3.51 -2.63 9.40
N TYR A 44 -3.66 -1.74 10.36
CA TYR A 44 -4.80 -0.82 10.48
C TYR A 44 -4.40 0.60 10.06
N ASP A 45 -5.37 1.50 10.05
CA ASP A 45 -5.21 2.90 9.62
C ASP A 45 -4.56 2.99 8.23
N ASN A 46 -3.48 3.73 8.10
CA ASN A 46 -2.78 3.93 6.83
C ASN A 46 -1.55 3.02 6.68
N HIS A 47 -1.53 1.87 7.35
CA HIS A 47 -0.44 0.92 7.24
C HIS A 47 -0.23 0.43 5.79
N PHE A 48 -1.26 0.51 4.95
CA PHE A 48 -1.13 0.19 3.53
C PHE A 48 -0.06 1.04 2.83
N LEU A 49 0.24 2.24 3.33
CA LEU A 49 1.34 3.06 2.78
C LEU A 49 2.70 2.42 3.06
N THR A 50 2.86 1.83 4.26
CA THR A 50 4.07 1.08 4.61
C THR A 50 4.20 -0.16 3.71
N THR A 51 3.11 -0.89 3.50
CA THR A 51 3.09 -2.05 2.60
C THR A 51 3.44 -1.64 1.17
N ALA A 52 2.91 -0.52 0.69
CA ALA A 52 3.24 0.00 -0.62
C ALA A 52 4.73 0.33 -0.75
N ALA A 53 5.31 0.95 0.28
CA ALA A 53 6.74 1.26 0.31
C ALA A 53 7.58 -0.03 0.26
N ASP A 54 7.17 -1.06 1.00
CA ASP A 54 7.85 -2.36 0.98
C ASP A 54 7.81 -3.01 -0.41
N LEU A 55 6.66 -2.94 -1.11
CA LEU A 55 6.54 -3.43 -2.47
C LEU A 55 7.52 -2.75 -3.42
N LEU A 56 7.60 -1.43 -3.34
CA LEU A 56 8.47 -0.64 -4.20
C LEU A 56 9.94 -0.93 -3.92
N ARG A 57 10.31 -1.05 -2.65
CA ARG A 57 11.67 -1.38 -2.25
C ARG A 57 12.07 -2.77 -2.72
N ALA A 58 11.17 -3.74 -2.60
CA ALA A 58 11.41 -5.13 -3.02
C ALA A 58 11.66 -5.25 -4.52
N LYS A 59 11.02 -4.40 -5.34
CA LYS A 59 11.26 -4.44 -6.78
C LYS A 59 12.39 -3.52 -7.26
N GLY A 60 13.08 -2.85 -6.34
CA GLY A 60 14.28 -2.07 -6.64
C GLY A 60 14.05 -0.59 -6.90
N ASP A 61 12.89 -0.04 -6.57
CA ASP A 61 12.65 1.38 -6.67
C ASP A 61 13.33 2.14 -5.53
N GLU A 62 13.59 3.42 -5.74
CA GLU A 62 14.27 4.27 -4.76
C GLU A 62 13.30 4.65 -3.63
N VAL A 63 13.38 3.90 -2.52
CA VAL A 63 12.57 4.13 -1.32
C VAL A 63 13.51 4.16 -0.11
N PRO A 64 13.36 5.13 0.81
CA PRO A 64 14.18 5.18 2.02
C PRO A 64 14.06 3.88 2.83
N GLU A 65 15.17 3.44 3.41
CA GLU A 65 15.17 2.24 4.28
C GLU A 65 14.53 2.51 5.63
N ASP A 66 14.60 3.74 6.11
CA ASP A 66 13.94 4.17 7.35
C ASP A 66 12.44 4.18 7.14
N ASN A 67 11.69 3.41 7.94
CA ASN A 67 10.24 3.27 7.79
C ASN A 67 9.49 4.59 7.94
N ALA A 68 9.92 5.46 8.84
CA ALA A 68 9.27 6.77 9.03
C ALA A 68 9.47 7.67 7.81
N LYS A 69 10.66 7.65 7.23
CA LYS A 69 10.94 8.41 6.01
C LYS A 69 10.21 7.85 4.79
N ALA A 70 10.13 6.53 4.68
CA ALA A 70 9.39 5.87 3.62
C ALA A 70 7.90 6.21 3.71
N TYR A 71 7.31 6.13 4.89
CA TYR A 71 5.92 6.52 5.12
C TYR A 71 5.68 7.99 4.73
N SER A 72 6.56 8.88 5.18
CA SER A 72 6.47 10.31 4.86
C SER A 72 6.54 10.55 3.35
N MET A 73 7.41 9.83 2.64
CA MET A 73 7.49 9.89 1.18
C MET A 73 6.18 9.46 0.55
N MET A 74 5.59 8.34 1.00
CA MET A 74 4.36 7.81 0.42
C MET A 74 3.16 8.74 0.61
N THR A 75 3.11 9.49 1.71
CA THR A 75 2.02 10.44 1.97
C THR A 75 2.02 11.64 1.03
N LYS A 76 3.10 11.87 0.31
CA LYS A 76 3.19 12.98 -0.66
C LYS A 76 2.57 12.65 -2.01
N PHE A 77 2.24 11.39 -2.26
CA PHE A 77 1.60 10.96 -3.49
C PHE A 77 0.09 10.79 -3.27
N PRO A 78 -0.72 10.88 -4.33
CA PRO A 78 -2.16 10.65 -4.19
C PRO A 78 -2.43 9.20 -3.79
N TYR A 79 -3.30 9.01 -2.81
CA TYR A 79 -3.73 7.68 -2.40
C TYR A 79 -5.22 7.66 -2.07
N THR A 80 -5.84 6.50 -2.26
CA THR A 80 -7.22 6.25 -1.91
C THR A 80 -7.31 4.96 -1.11
N VAL A 81 -8.31 4.87 -0.23
CA VAL A 81 -8.58 3.65 0.51
C VAL A 81 -10.08 3.42 0.55
N GLU A 82 -10.48 2.18 0.32
CA GLU A 82 -11.86 1.73 0.39
C GLU A 82 -11.99 0.72 1.53
N ASP A 83 -12.95 0.96 2.43
CA ASP A 83 -13.26 0.00 3.49
C ASP A 83 -14.28 -1.00 2.94
N VAL A 84 -13.89 -2.27 2.84
CA VAL A 84 -14.74 -3.33 2.31
C VAL A 84 -15.34 -4.15 3.44
N LYS A 85 -16.44 -4.83 3.17
CA LYS A 85 -17.24 -5.52 4.19
C LYS A 85 -16.77 -6.96 4.46
N ARG A 86 -16.05 -7.58 3.51
CA ARG A 86 -15.68 -8.99 3.58
C ARG A 86 -14.25 -9.19 3.11
N LYS A 87 -13.61 -10.23 3.66
CA LYS A 87 -12.25 -10.60 3.26
C LYS A 87 -12.12 -10.85 1.77
N LYS A 88 -13.13 -11.48 1.14
CA LYS A 88 -13.11 -11.79 -0.29
C LYS A 88 -13.09 -10.54 -1.17
N ASP A 89 -13.43 -9.37 -0.61
CA ASP A 89 -13.41 -8.10 -1.34
C ASP A 89 -12.02 -7.46 -1.33
N LEU A 90 -11.05 -8.02 -0.60
CA LEU A 90 -9.65 -7.57 -0.58
C LEU A 90 -8.93 -8.10 -1.82
N ILE A 91 -9.32 -7.58 -2.97
CA ILE A 91 -8.78 -7.99 -4.27
C ILE A 91 -8.78 -6.80 -5.23
N PHE A 92 -7.76 -6.75 -6.06
CA PHE A 92 -7.68 -5.82 -7.18
C PHE A 92 -7.71 -6.52 -8.52
#